data_7ede495b409397c5e511d2dd97c05582
#
_entry.id   7ede495b409397c5e511d2dd97c05582
#
_cell.length_a   1.000
_cell.length_b   1.000
_cell.length_c   1.000
_cell.angle_alpha   90.00
_cell.angle_beta   90.00
_cell.angle_gamma   90.00
#
_symmetry.space_group_name_H-M   'P 1'
#
loop_
_entity.id
_entity.type
_entity.pdbx_description
1 polymer ?
#
loop_
_entity_poly.entity_id
_entity_poly.type
_entity_poly.pdbx_seq_one_letter_code
_entity_poly.pdbx_strand_id
1 'polypeptide(L)'
;MNQTESGFWKRLKKRLESSYEQPVVTRVENSSTPGIPDLILCDSKKNIHLIELKVTKGNKVNISPHQVSFATRHNSARVWMLIEKQSTENNQCYL
;
A
#
# COMPACT_ATOMS: atom_id res chain seq x y z
N MET A 1 -1.03 -15.70 14.74
CA MET A 1 -1.40 -14.28 14.69
C MET A 1 -1.79 -13.87 13.30
N ASN A 2 -2.95 -13.28 13.14
CA ASN A 2 -3.40 -12.84 11.85
C ASN A 2 -2.64 -11.61 11.40
N GLN A 3 -1.95 -11.74 10.27
CA GLN A 3 -1.28 -10.65 9.61
C GLN A 3 -2.22 -10.14 8.54
N THR A 4 -2.86 -9.03 8.81
CA THR A 4 -3.83 -8.43 7.93
C THR A 4 -3.25 -7.17 7.27
N GLU A 5 -3.94 -6.66 6.24
CA GLU A 5 -3.58 -5.38 5.67
C GLU A 5 -3.67 -4.27 6.70
N SER A 6 -4.61 -4.36 7.63
CA SER A 6 -4.72 -3.40 8.73
C SER A 6 -3.49 -3.42 9.64
N GLY A 7 -2.98 -4.61 9.97
CA GLY A 7 -1.75 -4.75 10.74
C GLY A 7 -0.55 -4.21 9.99
N PHE A 8 -0.47 -4.49 8.69
CA PHE A 8 0.57 -3.96 7.82
C PHE A 8 0.53 -2.43 7.81
N TRP A 9 -0.67 -1.85 7.68
CA TRP A 9 -0.84 -0.40 7.71
C TRP A 9 -0.32 0.21 9.00
N LYS A 10 -0.63 -0.39 10.15
CA LYS A 10 -0.16 0.12 11.44
C LYS A 10 1.35 0.14 11.54
N ARG A 11 2.02 -0.92 11.08
CA ARG A 11 3.48 -0.99 11.07
C ARG A 11 4.09 0.02 10.12
N LEU A 12 3.52 0.13 8.93
CA LEU A 12 3.98 1.08 7.91
C LEU A 12 3.84 2.52 8.39
N LYS A 13 2.69 2.85 8.98
CA LYS A 13 2.44 4.19 9.51
C LYS A 13 3.49 4.57 10.55
N LYS A 14 3.79 3.65 11.45
CA LYS A 14 4.79 3.89 12.49
C LYS A 14 6.18 4.16 11.88
N ARG A 15 6.55 3.40 10.86
CA ARG A 15 7.83 3.61 10.17
C ARG A 15 7.87 4.94 9.45
N LEU A 16 6.80 5.33 8.81
CA LEU A 16 6.72 6.60 8.09
C LEU A 16 6.77 7.79 9.05
N GLU A 17 6.09 7.69 10.20
CA GLU A 17 6.12 8.74 11.21
C GLU A 17 7.50 8.95 11.81
N SER A 18 8.30 7.88 11.90
CA SER A 18 9.67 7.95 12.40
C SER A 18 10.69 8.25 11.30
N SER A 19 10.27 8.36 10.06
CA SER A 19 11.14 8.66 8.94
C SER A 19 11.67 10.08 9.02
N TYR A 20 12.91 10.28 8.61
CA TYR A 20 13.53 11.59 8.57
C TYR A 20 12.76 12.59 7.70
N GLU A 21 12.21 12.13 6.59
CA GLU A 21 11.50 13.00 5.66
C GLU A 21 10.04 13.25 6.05
N GLN A 22 9.50 12.45 6.97
CA GLN A 22 8.15 12.60 7.52
C GLN A 22 7.09 12.83 6.44
N PRO A 23 6.90 11.88 5.52
CA PRO A 23 5.88 12.05 4.48
C PRO A 23 4.49 12.08 5.10
N VAL A 24 3.58 12.81 4.44
CA VAL A 24 2.18 12.85 4.85
C VAL A 24 1.45 11.70 4.22
N VAL A 25 0.83 10.86 5.04
CA VAL A 25 0.10 9.68 4.58
C VAL A 25 -1.33 9.75 5.05
N THR A 26 -2.26 9.55 4.13
CA THR A 26 -3.69 9.51 4.42
C THR A 26 -4.23 8.14 4.00
N ARG A 27 -4.88 7.45 4.92
CA ARG A 27 -5.55 6.21 4.59
C ARG A 27 -6.91 6.51 3.97
N VAL A 28 -7.17 5.89 2.82
CA VAL A 28 -8.44 6.04 2.13
C VAL A 28 -9.33 4.86 2.51
N GLU A 29 -10.45 5.16 3.16
CA GLU A 29 -11.45 4.16 3.52
C GLU A 29 -12.67 4.37 2.64
N ASN A 30 -12.76 3.59 1.57
CA ASN A 30 -13.84 3.73 0.61
C ASN A 30 -14.33 2.35 0.18
N SER A 31 -15.59 2.07 0.51
CA SER A 31 -16.23 0.80 0.14
C SER A 31 -17.08 0.91 -1.11
N SER A 32 -17.31 2.10 -1.63
CA SER A 32 -18.22 2.30 -2.76
C SER A 32 -17.53 2.35 -4.12
N THR A 33 -16.23 2.54 -4.16
CA THR A 33 -15.47 2.55 -5.42
C THR A 33 -14.44 1.43 -5.41
N PRO A 34 -14.71 0.31 -6.10
CA PRO A 34 -13.75 -0.81 -6.14
C PRO A 34 -12.43 -0.40 -6.79
N GLY A 35 -11.34 -0.90 -6.25
CA GLY A 35 -10.01 -0.73 -6.83
C GLY A 35 -9.29 0.54 -6.44
N ILE A 36 -9.89 1.42 -5.63
CA ILE A 36 -9.19 2.60 -5.12
C ILE A 36 -8.04 2.15 -4.21
N PRO A 37 -6.83 2.69 -4.39
CA PRO A 37 -5.71 2.39 -3.50
C PRO A 37 -5.98 2.77 -2.05
N ASP A 38 -5.31 2.08 -1.13
CA ASP A 38 -5.54 2.24 0.31
C ASP A 38 -4.97 3.54 0.87
N LEU A 39 -3.92 4.07 0.26
CA LEU A 39 -3.19 5.20 0.82
C LEU A 39 -2.93 6.28 -0.22
N ILE A 40 -2.94 7.52 0.26
CA ILE A 40 -2.38 8.66 -0.46
C ILE A 40 -1.16 9.13 0.33
N LEU A 41 -0.02 9.20 -0.31
CA LEU A 41 1.23 9.63 0.32
C LEU A 41 1.79 10.85 -0.41
N CYS A 42 2.10 11.90 0.35
CA CYS A 42 2.79 13.07 -0.17
C CYS A 42 4.23 13.04 0.34
N ASP A 43 5.20 12.99 -0.58
CA ASP A 43 6.60 12.96 -0.20
C ASP A 43 7.15 14.38 0.04
N SER A 44 8.41 14.46 0.47
CA SER A 44 9.06 15.74 0.78
C SER A 44 9.26 16.61 -0.45
N LYS A 45 9.17 16.05 -1.64
CA LYS A 45 9.33 16.76 -2.91
C LYS A 45 7.98 17.16 -3.52
N LYS A 46 6.91 17.06 -2.74
CA LYS A 46 5.54 17.42 -3.14
C LYS A 46 4.97 16.51 -4.23
N ASN A 47 5.46 15.28 -4.33
CA ASN A 47 4.88 14.28 -5.22
C ASN A 47 3.79 13.49 -4.49
N ILE A 48 2.71 13.20 -5.19
CA ILE A 48 1.61 12.40 -4.66
C ILE A 48 1.72 10.99 -5.20
N HIS A 49 1.64 10.02 -4.29
CA HIS A 49 1.66 8.60 -4.60
C HIS A 49 0.39 7.94 -4.12
N LEU A 50 -0.17 7.08 -4.95
CA LEU A 50 -1.31 6.24 -4.57
C LEU A 50 -0.77 4.84 -4.34
N ILE A 51 -1.03 4.28 -3.16
CA ILE A 51 -0.42 3.02 -2.76
C ILE A 51 -1.49 2.04 -2.33
N GLU A 52 -1.50 0.87 -2.97
CA GLU A 52 -2.32 -0.26 -2.57
C GLU A 52 -1.49 -1.17 -1.69
N LEU A 53 -2.03 -1.58 -0.55
CA LEU A 53 -1.37 -2.50 0.38
C LEU A 53 -1.82 -3.93 0.12
N LYS A 54 -0.87 -4.84 0.05
CA LYS A 54 -1.14 -6.27 -0.09
C LYS A 54 -0.31 -7.07 0.88
N VAL A 55 -0.90 -8.12 1.43
CA VAL A 55 -0.22 -9.05 2.31
C VAL A 55 -0.33 -10.44 1.68
N THR A 56 0.77 -11.15 1.63
CA THR A 56 0.78 -12.51 1.09
C THR A 56 1.66 -13.42 1.94
N LYS A 57 1.32 -14.70 2.00
CA LYS A 57 2.15 -15.72 2.66
C LYS A 57 2.95 -16.54 1.66
N GLY A 58 2.56 -16.52 0.40
CA GLY A 58 3.22 -17.27 -0.66
C GLY A 58 3.84 -16.35 -1.70
N ASN A 59 4.04 -16.90 -2.88
CA ASN A 59 4.63 -16.18 -4.00
C ASN A 59 3.57 -15.57 -4.91
N LYS A 60 2.29 -15.74 -4.57
CA LYS A 60 1.19 -15.18 -5.36
C LYS A 60 0.57 -14.02 -4.63
N VAL A 61 0.33 -12.94 -5.36
CA VAL A 61 -0.38 -11.77 -4.86
C VAL A 61 -1.73 -11.71 -5.57
N ASN A 62 -2.79 -11.62 -4.79
CA ASN A 62 -4.15 -11.51 -5.34
C ASN A 62 -4.43 -10.06 -5.72
N ILE A 63 -4.53 -9.81 -7.01
CA ILE A 63 -4.84 -8.49 -7.53
C ILE A 63 -6.21 -8.56 -8.18
N SER A 64 -7.16 -7.74 -7.73
CA SER A 64 -8.49 -7.75 -8.30
C SER A 64 -8.51 -7.06 -9.67
N PRO A 65 -9.46 -7.42 -10.55
CA PRO A 65 -9.63 -6.71 -11.81
C PRO A 65 -9.89 -5.22 -11.62
N HIS A 66 -10.56 -4.83 -10.55
CA HIS A 66 -10.81 -3.42 -10.24
C HIS A 66 -9.52 -2.66 -9.95
N GLN A 67 -8.57 -3.30 -9.25
CA GLN A 67 -7.27 -2.69 -8.96
C GLN A 67 -6.45 -2.53 -10.23
N VAL A 68 -6.46 -3.51 -11.12
CA VAL A 68 -5.80 -3.41 -12.42
C VAL A 68 -6.42 -2.30 -13.25
N SER A 69 -7.74 -2.25 -13.30
CA SER A 69 -8.47 -1.22 -14.04
C SER A 69 -8.14 0.17 -13.51
N PHE A 70 -8.11 0.35 -12.20
CA PHE A 70 -7.76 1.63 -11.60
C PHE A 70 -6.34 2.06 -12.00
N ALA A 71 -5.37 1.17 -11.86
CA ALA A 71 -3.99 1.48 -12.19
C ALA A 71 -3.83 1.81 -13.68
N THR A 72 -4.56 1.10 -14.54
CA THR A 72 -4.51 1.33 -15.98
C THR A 72 -5.10 2.70 -16.35
N ARG A 73 -6.24 3.06 -15.75
CA ARG A 73 -6.86 4.36 -16.00
C ARG A 73 -6.03 5.54 -15.48
N HIS A 74 -5.22 5.28 -14.44
CA HIS A 74 -4.43 6.31 -13.80
C HIS A 74 -2.93 6.13 -14.08
N ASN A 75 -2.59 5.63 -15.25
CA ASN A 75 -1.21 5.28 -15.57
C ASN A 75 -0.27 6.49 -15.66
N SER A 76 -0.79 7.70 -15.75
CA SER A 76 0.02 8.91 -15.70
C SER A 76 0.31 9.37 -14.27
N ALA A 77 -0.31 8.75 -13.26
CA ALA A 77 -0.07 9.04 -11.86
C ALA A 77 0.91 8.02 -11.27
N ARG A 78 1.42 8.32 -10.06
CA ARG A 78 2.28 7.39 -9.34
C ARG A 78 1.41 6.43 -8.54
N VAL A 79 1.10 5.29 -9.14
CA VAL A 79 0.30 4.24 -8.52
C VAL A 79 1.21 3.06 -8.23
N TRP A 80 1.23 2.64 -6.96
CA TRP A 80 2.13 1.58 -6.48
C TRP A 80 1.36 0.49 -5.75
N MET A 81 1.92 -0.68 -5.75
CA MET A 81 1.46 -1.75 -4.89
C MET A 81 2.60 -2.13 -3.94
N LEU A 82 2.37 -1.96 -2.66
CA LEU A 82 3.34 -2.32 -1.63
C LEU A 82 2.91 -3.64 -1.02
N ILE A 83 3.75 -4.65 -1.15
CA ILE A 83 3.44 -6.02 -0.79
C ILE A 83 4.28 -6.44 0.39
N GLU A 84 3.63 -6.88 1.47
CA GLU A 84 4.32 -7.53 2.58
C GLU A 84 4.20 -9.03 2.41
N LYS A 85 5.33 -9.69 2.18
CA LYS A 85 5.39 -11.14 2.15
C LYS A 85 5.73 -11.64 3.56
N GLN A 86 4.83 -12.40 4.13
CA GLN A 86 4.98 -12.94 5.48
C GLN A 86 5.68 -14.30 5.42
N SER A 87 6.57 -14.54 6.39
CA SER A 87 7.23 -15.80 6.55
C SER A 87 7.35 -16.13 8.02
N THR A 88 7.76 -17.38 8.34
CA THR A 88 7.97 -17.78 9.72
C THR A 88 9.16 -17.10 10.36
N GLU A 89 10.08 -16.57 9.57
CA GLU A 89 11.29 -15.92 10.07
C GLU A 89 11.19 -14.41 10.02
N ASN A 90 10.89 -13.87 8.85
CA ASN A 90 10.85 -12.43 8.62
C ASN A 90 9.72 -12.06 7.69
N ASN A 91 9.17 -10.88 7.90
CA ASN A 91 8.29 -10.26 6.91
C ASN A 91 9.13 -9.40 5.98
N GLN A 92 8.87 -9.50 4.69
CA GLN A 92 9.58 -8.74 3.67
C GLN A 92 8.59 -7.88 2.89
N CYS A 93 9.00 -6.67 2.54
CA CYS A 93 8.17 -5.76 1.77
C CYS A 93 8.73 -5.59 0.35
N TYR A 94 7.84 -5.54 -0.61
CA TYR A 94 8.16 -5.35 -2.03
C TYR A 94 7.29 -4.23 -2.61
N LEU A 95 7.86 -3.53 -3.54
CA LEU A 95 7.16 -2.42 -4.18
C LEU A 95 6.96 -2.66 -5.66
#